data_086778d26106b7785d016b8bbb3306ae
#
_entry.id   086778d26106b7785d016b8bbb3306ae
#
_cell.length_a   1.000
_cell.length_b   1.000
_cell.length_c   1.000
_cell.angle_alpha   90.00
_cell.angle_beta   90.00
_cell.angle_gamma   90.00
#
_symmetry.space_group_name_H-M   'P 1'
#
loop_
_entity.id
_entity.type
_entity.pdbx_description
1 polymer ?
#
loop_
_entity_poly.entity_id
_entity_poly.type
_entity_poly.pdbx_seq_one_letter_code
_entity_poly.pdbx_strand_id
1 'polypeptide(L)'
;VQLSGRDVLAQTYFSNTNKIPAWYASEIRKRTESTNCPMGCVYLPHDGARQDRAGRSARDDLLAAGINRVKIVERTPNLWDSINDVRDTFHRIWLDEDRCAVETPVGTMPDGSPWVLPSGIDCLDLYSKKERTDGIPGEEPEHNAYSHGADALRTFIEALKKGMLEGTTPMARENREGRVPNVLRGPSPSSYPIREKRQWGGRILR
;
A
#
# COMPACT_ATOMS: atom_id res chain seq x y z
N VAL A 1 -1.33 3.17 -7.17
CA VAL A 1 0.14 3.33 -7.09
C VAL A 1 0.71 3.33 -8.50
N GLN A 2 1.72 4.17 -8.76
CA GLN A 2 2.41 4.30 -10.05
C GLN A 2 3.92 4.20 -9.82
N LEU A 3 4.65 3.72 -10.83
CA LEU A 3 6.10 3.80 -10.86
C LEU A 3 6.55 4.98 -11.72
N SER A 4 7.55 5.71 -11.25
CA SER A 4 8.26 6.75 -12.00
C SER A 4 9.77 6.47 -11.90
N GLY A 5 10.30 5.80 -12.91
CA GLY A 5 11.66 5.27 -12.84
C GLY A 5 11.79 4.24 -11.72
N ARG A 6 12.55 4.58 -10.67
CA ARG A 6 12.69 3.74 -9.47
C ARG A 6 11.76 4.15 -8.34
N ASP A 7 11.07 5.28 -8.44
CA ASP A 7 10.22 5.80 -7.38
C ASP A 7 8.82 5.19 -7.44
N VAL A 8 8.22 5.02 -6.28
CA VAL A 8 6.87 4.50 -6.07
C VAL A 8 5.98 5.67 -5.68
N LEU A 9 4.99 5.98 -6.50
CA LEU A 9 4.06 7.08 -6.27
C LEU A 9 2.70 6.52 -5.82
N ALA A 10 2.36 6.65 -4.56
CA ALA A 10 1.03 6.34 -4.04
C ALA A 10 0.12 7.55 -4.23
N GLN A 11 -0.60 7.57 -5.34
CA GLN A 11 -1.44 8.70 -5.75
C GLN A 11 -2.76 8.80 -4.99
N THR A 12 -3.23 7.72 -4.42
CA THR A 12 -4.47 7.72 -3.65
C THR A 12 -4.54 6.47 -2.77
N TYR A 13 -5.20 6.62 -1.64
CA TYR A 13 -5.61 5.53 -0.77
C TYR A 13 -7.12 5.56 -0.56
N PHE A 14 -7.74 4.42 -0.43
CA PHE A 14 -9.11 4.28 0.02
C PHE A 14 -9.32 2.91 0.64
N SER A 15 -10.18 2.86 1.62
CA SER A 15 -10.62 1.65 2.30
C SER A 15 -12.13 1.71 2.52
N ASN A 16 -12.74 0.57 2.73
CA ASN A 16 -14.14 0.48 3.15
C ASN A 16 -14.37 -0.86 3.84
N THR A 17 -15.50 -1.00 4.53
CA THR A 17 -15.94 -2.25 5.12
C THR A 17 -17.25 -2.72 4.47
N ASN A 18 -17.50 -4.02 4.49
CA ASN A 18 -18.75 -4.62 4.00
C ASN A 18 -19.11 -4.27 2.54
N LYS A 19 -18.11 -3.93 1.70
CA LYS A 19 -18.31 -3.70 0.29
C LYS A 19 -17.91 -4.92 -0.53
N ILE A 20 -18.73 -5.21 -1.55
CA ILE A 20 -18.46 -6.30 -2.50
C ILE A 20 -17.32 -5.90 -3.47
N PRO A 21 -16.60 -6.86 -4.08
CA PRO A 21 -15.52 -6.58 -5.03
C PRO A 21 -15.91 -5.66 -6.18
N ALA A 22 -17.15 -5.73 -6.68
CA ALA A 22 -17.65 -4.84 -7.74
C ALA A 22 -17.64 -3.36 -7.34
N TRP A 23 -17.88 -3.04 -6.07
CA TRP A 23 -17.76 -1.68 -5.56
C TRP A 23 -16.31 -1.20 -5.63
N TYR A 24 -15.35 -2.04 -5.20
CA TYR A 24 -13.93 -1.70 -5.30
C TYR A 24 -13.49 -1.52 -6.75
N ALA A 25 -13.97 -2.36 -7.67
CA ALA A 25 -13.70 -2.19 -9.11
C ALA A 25 -14.20 -0.84 -9.64
N SER A 26 -15.38 -0.39 -9.21
CA SER A 26 -15.92 0.93 -9.55
C SER A 26 -15.05 2.06 -9.00
N GLU A 27 -14.64 1.98 -7.73
CA GLU A 27 -13.80 2.99 -7.10
C GLU A 27 -12.39 3.04 -7.72
N ILE A 28 -11.82 1.91 -8.10
CA ILE A 28 -10.54 1.86 -8.81
C ILE A 28 -10.64 2.62 -10.14
N ARG A 29 -11.67 2.34 -10.96
CA ARG A 29 -11.88 3.05 -12.23
C ARG A 29 -12.03 4.55 -12.04
N LYS A 30 -12.92 4.97 -11.14
CA LYS A 30 -13.17 6.37 -10.84
C LYS A 30 -11.89 7.13 -10.43
N ARG A 31 -11.06 6.51 -9.60
CA ARG A 31 -9.80 7.12 -9.18
C ARG A 31 -8.74 7.11 -10.29
N THR A 32 -8.70 6.08 -11.11
CA THR A 32 -7.82 6.02 -12.27
C THR A 32 -8.16 7.14 -13.27
N GLU A 33 -9.43 7.35 -13.54
CA GLU A 33 -9.88 8.47 -14.37
C GLU A 33 -9.49 9.83 -13.77
N SER A 34 -9.66 10.01 -12.46
CA SER A 34 -9.33 11.27 -11.77
C SER A 34 -7.84 11.60 -11.75
N THR A 35 -6.98 10.59 -11.87
CA THR A 35 -5.51 10.77 -11.89
C THR A 35 -4.95 10.87 -13.31
N ASN A 36 -5.78 10.72 -14.34
CA ASN A 36 -5.37 10.65 -15.75
C ASN A 36 -4.24 9.64 -16.00
N CYS A 37 -4.21 8.57 -15.22
CA CYS A 37 -3.25 7.49 -15.37
C CYS A 37 -3.94 6.26 -15.96
N PRO A 38 -3.36 5.59 -16.95
CA PRO A 38 -3.95 4.35 -17.47
C PRO A 38 -3.99 3.30 -16.35
N MET A 39 -5.10 2.56 -16.29
CA MET A 39 -5.24 1.49 -15.32
C MET A 39 -4.25 0.36 -15.61
N GLY A 40 -3.40 0.08 -14.65
CA GLY A 40 -2.44 -1.01 -14.68
C GLY A 40 -3.03 -2.34 -14.20
N CYS A 41 -2.21 -3.12 -13.52
CA CYS A 41 -2.60 -4.39 -12.90
C CYS A 41 -3.02 -4.17 -11.44
N VAL A 42 -4.06 -4.85 -11.00
CA VAL A 42 -4.43 -4.95 -9.58
C VAL A 42 -3.68 -6.13 -8.97
N TYR A 43 -2.97 -5.88 -7.90
CA TYR A 43 -2.23 -6.89 -7.14
C TYR A 43 -3.00 -7.22 -5.87
N LEU A 44 -3.38 -8.48 -5.72
CA LEU A 44 -4.03 -8.99 -4.52
C LEU A 44 -3.04 -9.84 -3.72
N PRO A 45 -3.14 -9.85 -2.39
CA PRO A 45 -2.39 -10.78 -1.58
C PRO A 45 -2.82 -12.22 -1.87
N HIS A 46 -2.05 -13.20 -1.39
CA HIS A 46 -2.24 -14.62 -1.66
C HIS A 46 -3.65 -15.15 -1.34
N ASP A 47 -4.31 -14.61 -0.34
CA ASP A 47 -5.67 -14.97 0.06
C ASP A 47 -6.74 -14.43 -0.91
N GLY A 48 -6.40 -13.47 -1.78
CA GLY A 48 -7.28 -13.00 -2.85
C GLY A 48 -7.64 -14.07 -3.89
N ALA A 49 -6.91 -15.20 -3.92
CA ALA A 49 -7.22 -16.38 -4.72
C ALA A 49 -8.10 -17.39 -3.98
N ARG A 50 -8.33 -17.21 -2.66
CA ARG A 50 -9.12 -18.13 -1.86
C ARG A 50 -10.58 -18.09 -2.29
N GLN A 51 -11.12 -19.25 -2.58
CA GLN A 51 -12.54 -19.40 -2.94
C GLN A 51 -13.43 -19.33 -1.70
N ASP A 52 -14.56 -18.66 -1.83
CA ASP A 52 -15.66 -18.66 -0.88
C ASP A 52 -16.48 -19.95 -1.00
N ARG A 53 -17.60 -20.03 -0.24
CA ARG A 53 -18.52 -21.17 -0.30
C ARG A 53 -19.22 -21.33 -1.66
N ALA A 54 -19.27 -20.29 -2.47
CA ALA A 54 -19.84 -20.32 -3.81
C ALA A 54 -18.79 -20.66 -4.89
N GLY A 55 -17.55 -20.97 -4.49
CA GLY A 55 -16.46 -21.31 -5.40
C GLY A 55 -15.85 -20.10 -6.13
N ARG A 56 -16.10 -18.86 -5.67
CA ARG A 56 -15.57 -17.64 -6.25
C ARG A 56 -14.50 -17.03 -5.36
N SER A 57 -13.50 -16.43 -5.98
CA SER A 57 -12.45 -15.68 -5.29
C SER A 57 -12.61 -14.17 -5.49
N ALA A 58 -11.97 -13.36 -4.63
CA ALA A 58 -11.92 -11.91 -4.83
C ALA A 58 -11.32 -11.54 -6.20
N ARG A 59 -10.35 -12.32 -6.69
CA ARG A 59 -9.80 -12.20 -8.04
C ARG A 59 -10.87 -12.37 -9.10
N ASP A 60 -11.67 -13.45 -9.03
CA ASP A 60 -12.69 -13.76 -10.02
C ASP A 60 -13.79 -12.69 -10.04
N ASP A 61 -14.18 -12.21 -8.86
CA ASP A 61 -15.15 -11.15 -8.73
C ASP A 61 -14.67 -9.81 -9.31
N LEU A 62 -13.39 -9.45 -9.13
CA LEU A 62 -12.82 -8.25 -9.75
C LEU A 62 -12.72 -8.38 -11.28
N LEU A 63 -12.35 -9.54 -11.78
CA LEU A 63 -12.34 -9.82 -13.23
C LEU A 63 -13.76 -9.72 -13.80
N ALA A 64 -14.75 -10.33 -13.16
CA ALA A 64 -16.17 -10.24 -13.55
C ALA A 64 -16.69 -8.80 -13.50
N ALA A 65 -16.19 -7.98 -12.58
CA ALA A 65 -16.52 -6.56 -12.49
C ALA A 65 -15.76 -5.67 -13.51
N GLY A 66 -15.01 -6.26 -14.43
CA GLY A 66 -14.36 -5.56 -15.56
C GLY A 66 -12.97 -5.01 -15.24
N ILE A 67 -12.29 -5.51 -14.21
CA ILE A 67 -10.86 -5.26 -14.00
C ILE A 67 -10.09 -6.28 -14.85
N ASN A 68 -9.51 -5.84 -15.94
CA ASN A 68 -8.94 -6.75 -16.96
C ASN A 68 -7.65 -7.46 -16.51
N ARG A 69 -6.93 -6.91 -15.54
CA ARG A 69 -5.64 -7.44 -15.07
C ARG A 69 -5.60 -7.52 -13.56
N VAL A 70 -5.68 -8.75 -13.04
CA VAL A 70 -5.58 -9.04 -11.60
C VAL A 70 -4.54 -10.13 -11.40
N LYS A 71 -3.53 -9.86 -10.59
CA LYS A 71 -2.45 -10.80 -10.25
C LYS A 71 -2.46 -11.10 -8.76
N ILE A 72 -2.22 -12.34 -8.40
CA ILE A 72 -2.02 -12.76 -7.01
C ILE A 72 -0.54 -12.67 -6.68
N VAL A 73 -0.25 -12.05 -5.58
CA VAL A 73 1.11 -11.97 -5.03
C VAL A 73 1.29 -13.09 -4.01
N GLU A 74 2.13 -14.04 -4.35
CA GLU A 74 2.43 -15.16 -3.46
C GLU A 74 3.03 -14.67 -2.13
N ARG A 75 2.63 -15.32 -1.05
CA ARG A 75 3.09 -14.97 0.29
C ARG A 75 4.60 -15.11 0.40
N THR A 76 5.26 -14.11 0.95
CA THR A 76 6.65 -14.22 1.38
C THR A 76 6.69 -15.09 2.65
N PRO A 77 7.55 -16.13 2.71
CA PRO A 77 7.55 -17.09 3.82
C PRO A 77 7.74 -16.44 5.19
N ASN A 78 8.60 -15.43 5.26
CA ASN A 78 8.84 -14.65 6.47
C ASN A 78 8.21 -13.25 6.33
N LEU A 79 7.27 -12.94 7.22
CA LEU A 79 6.60 -11.64 7.23
C LEU A 79 7.57 -10.47 7.42
N TRP A 80 8.60 -10.65 8.24
CA TRP A 80 9.58 -9.59 8.50
C TRP A 80 10.44 -9.26 7.28
N ASP A 81 10.70 -10.24 6.41
CA ASP A 81 11.43 -9.97 5.17
C ASP A 81 10.63 -9.04 4.27
N SER A 82 9.30 -9.24 4.16
CA SER A 82 8.45 -8.36 3.37
C SER A 82 8.25 -6.99 4.01
N ILE A 83 8.19 -6.89 5.34
CA ILE A 83 8.17 -5.60 6.06
C ILE A 83 9.50 -4.85 5.83
N ASN A 84 10.63 -5.55 5.89
CA ASN A 84 11.93 -4.95 5.63
C ASN A 84 12.07 -4.51 4.17
N ASP A 85 11.51 -5.24 3.21
CA ASP A 85 11.46 -4.83 1.80
C ASP A 85 10.71 -3.47 1.64
N VAL A 86 9.62 -3.25 2.38
CA VAL A 86 8.94 -1.94 2.42
C VAL A 86 9.86 -0.88 3.01
N ARG A 87 10.49 -1.14 4.16
CA ARG A 87 11.39 -0.20 4.84
C ARG A 87 12.58 0.19 3.95
N ASP A 88 13.19 -0.80 3.28
CA ASP A 88 14.29 -0.56 2.35
C ASP A 88 13.88 0.25 1.13
N THR A 89 12.60 0.16 0.73
CA THR A 89 12.06 0.91 -0.40
C THR A 89 11.51 2.29 0.02
N PHE A 90 11.30 2.52 1.32
CA PHE A 90 10.56 3.68 1.83
C PHE A 90 11.13 5.03 1.40
N HIS A 91 12.45 5.14 1.27
CA HIS A 91 13.13 6.35 0.80
C HIS A 91 12.79 6.76 -0.65
N ARG A 92 12.10 5.87 -1.38
CA ARG A 92 11.67 6.05 -2.77
C ARG A 92 10.14 6.05 -2.90
N ILE A 93 9.41 5.97 -1.79
CA ILE A 93 7.96 6.02 -1.76
C ILE A 93 7.51 7.46 -1.56
N TRP A 94 6.64 7.91 -2.44
CA TRP A 94 6.02 9.21 -2.41
C TRP A 94 4.51 9.03 -2.20
N LEU A 95 3.94 9.79 -1.31
CA LEU A 95 2.52 9.75 -0.98
C LEU A 95 1.90 11.11 -1.33
N ASP A 96 0.81 11.07 -2.10
CA ASP A 96 -0.03 12.26 -2.32
C ASP A 96 -0.76 12.58 -1.00
N GLU A 97 -0.39 13.69 -0.36
CA GLU A 97 -0.91 14.06 0.96
C GLU A 97 -2.42 14.29 0.89
N ASP A 98 -2.92 14.98 -0.14
CA ASP A 98 -4.33 15.34 -0.22
C ASP A 98 -5.25 14.12 -0.41
N ARG A 99 -4.75 13.07 -1.06
CA ARG A 99 -5.53 11.87 -1.41
C ARG A 99 -5.23 10.66 -0.55
N CYS A 100 -4.07 10.64 0.11
CA CYS A 100 -3.69 9.54 1.01
C CYS A 100 -3.91 9.86 2.50
N ALA A 101 -4.17 11.13 2.87
CA ALA A 101 -4.47 11.55 4.24
C ALA A 101 -5.98 11.59 4.55
N VAL A 102 -6.82 11.11 3.64
CA VAL A 102 -8.29 11.17 3.82
C VAL A 102 -8.77 9.94 4.56
N GLU A 103 -9.39 10.16 5.71
CA GLU A 103 -10.14 9.14 6.45
C GLU A 103 -11.45 8.80 5.73
N THR A 104 -11.91 7.55 5.85
CA THR A 104 -13.14 7.11 5.21
C THR A 104 -14.24 6.89 6.25
N PRO A 105 -15.31 7.69 6.26
CA PRO A 105 -16.46 7.44 7.12
C PRO A 105 -17.21 6.20 6.63
N VAL A 106 -17.47 5.26 7.52
CA VAL A 106 -18.13 3.98 7.20
C VAL A 106 -19.40 3.74 7.99
N GLY A 107 -19.69 4.55 8.99
CA GLY A 107 -20.90 4.41 9.81
C GLY A 107 -20.90 5.31 11.04
N THR A 108 -21.67 4.92 12.00
CA THR A 108 -21.79 5.59 13.30
C THR A 108 -21.58 4.56 14.40
N MET A 109 -20.81 4.92 15.41
CA MET A 109 -20.60 4.12 16.60
C MET A 109 -21.84 4.12 17.50
N PRO A 110 -22.00 3.16 18.43
CA PRO A 110 -23.14 3.12 19.35
C PRO A 110 -23.31 4.37 20.23
N ASP A 111 -22.23 5.12 20.46
CA ASP A 111 -22.22 6.38 21.21
C ASP A 111 -22.60 7.60 20.34
N GLY A 112 -22.92 7.39 19.06
CA GLY A 112 -23.28 8.46 18.10
C GLY A 112 -22.09 9.11 17.41
N SER A 113 -20.84 8.78 17.76
CA SER A 113 -19.66 9.27 17.08
C SER A 113 -19.48 8.68 15.69
N PRO A 114 -18.86 9.39 14.74
CA PRO A 114 -18.60 8.81 13.41
C PRO A 114 -17.60 7.66 13.52
N TRP A 115 -17.93 6.52 12.89
CA TRP A 115 -16.98 5.45 12.67
C TRP A 115 -16.22 5.70 11.38
N VAL A 116 -14.92 5.97 11.50
CA VAL A 116 -14.03 6.25 10.38
C VAL A 116 -12.93 5.20 10.28
N LEU A 117 -12.54 4.86 9.06
CA LEU A 117 -11.34 4.09 8.78
C LEU A 117 -10.16 5.03 8.63
N PRO A 118 -8.97 4.62 9.10
CA PRO A 118 -7.78 5.45 9.03
C PRO A 118 -7.40 5.77 7.58
N SER A 119 -6.73 6.89 7.41
CA SER A 119 -6.11 7.28 6.14
C SER A 119 -4.94 6.36 5.79
N GLY A 120 -4.51 6.39 4.52
CA GLY A 120 -3.34 5.62 4.09
C GLY A 120 -2.05 6.06 4.79
N ILE A 121 -1.93 7.35 5.11
CA ILE A 121 -0.80 7.90 5.85
C ILE A 121 -0.84 7.40 7.30
N ASP A 122 -1.99 7.46 7.97
CA ASP A 122 -2.12 6.97 9.34
C ASP A 122 -1.87 5.46 9.44
N CYS A 123 -2.28 4.69 8.43
CA CYS A 123 -1.96 3.26 8.34
C CYS A 123 -0.46 2.98 8.38
N LEU A 124 0.35 3.83 7.73
CA LEU A 124 1.79 3.65 7.73
C LEU A 124 2.46 4.21 8.99
N ASP A 125 1.90 5.28 9.56
CA ASP A 125 2.44 5.96 10.76
C ASP A 125 2.21 5.16 12.04
N LEU A 126 1.04 4.55 12.13
CA LEU A 126 0.57 3.87 13.33
C LEU A 126 0.69 2.34 13.25
N TYR A 127 1.27 1.81 12.15
CA TYR A 127 1.56 0.39 12.04
C TYR A 127 2.65 -0.02 13.03
N SER A 128 2.29 -0.81 14.01
CA SER A 128 3.13 -1.13 15.16
C SER A 128 3.23 -2.63 15.40
N LYS A 129 4.15 -3.01 16.27
CA LYS A 129 4.20 -4.34 16.83
C LYS A 129 3.12 -4.49 17.88
N LYS A 130 2.55 -5.69 17.99
CA LYS A 130 1.61 -6.06 19.05
C LYS A 130 2.31 -5.92 20.41
N GLU A 131 1.68 -5.22 21.33
CA GLU A 131 2.15 -5.18 22.71
C GLU A 131 1.87 -6.51 23.42
N ARG A 132 2.83 -6.97 24.18
CA ARG A 132 2.67 -8.11 25.08
C ARG A 132 2.00 -7.62 26.38
N THR A 133 1.50 -8.56 27.15
CA THR A 133 0.84 -8.29 28.45
C THR A 133 1.75 -7.60 29.47
N ASP A 134 3.06 -7.69 29.28
CA ASP A 134 4.09 -7.03 30.10
C ASP A 134 4.49 -5.64 29.59
N GLY A 135 3.78 -5.10 28.57
CA GLY A 135 4.08 -3.79 27.97
C GLY A 135 5.30 -3.77 27.04
N ILE A 136 5.93 -4.92 26.81
CA ILE A 136 7.07 -5.02 25.90
C ILE A 136 6.54 -5.29 24.47
N PRO A 137 7.09 -4.62 23.43
CA PRO A 137 6.72 -4.92 22.05
C PRO A 137 6.95 -6.40 21.72
N GLY A 138 5.90 -7.05 21.19
CA GLY A 138 5.97 -8.43 20.73
C GLY A 138 6.77 -8.57 19.43
N GLU A 139 6.89 -9.79 18.95
CA GLU A 139 7.58 -10.06 17.68
C GLU A 139 6.65 -9.95 16.47
N GLU A 140 5.33 -10.02 16.66
CA GLU A 140 4.34 -9.95 15.60
C GLU A 140 3.79 -8.53 15.43
N PRO A 141 3.46 -8.11 14.20
CA PRO A 141 2.71 -6.89 13.98
C PRO A 141 1.31 -6.97 14.60
N GLU A 142 0.82 -5.85 15.07
CA GLU A 142 -0.56 -5.75 15.51
C GLU A 142 -1.53 -5.81 14.32
N HIS A 143 -2.54 -6.67 14.42
CA HIS A 143 -3.58 -6.76 13.40
C HIS A 143 -4.78 -5.89 13.80
N ASN A 144 -4.79 -4.67 13.30
CA ASN A 144 -5.81 -3.66 13.57
C ASN A 144 -6.19 -2.90 12.29
N ALA A 145 -6.99 -1.85 12.40
CA ALA A 145 -7.41 -1.05 11.26
C ALA A 145 -6.23 -0.44 10.46
N TYR A 146 -5.11 -0.14 11.13
CA TYR A 146 -3.93 0.43 10.48
C TYR A 146 -3.15 -0.61 9.68
N SER A 147 -3.19 -1.87 10.07
CA SER A 147 -2.49 -2.95 9.35
C SER A 147 -2.96 -3.12 7.90
N HIS A 148 -4.24 -2.84 7.61
CA HIS A 148 -4.81 -3.03 6.27
C HIS A 148 -4.15 -2.15 5.20
N GLY A 149 -3.91 -0.87 5.49
CA GLY A 149 -3.23 0.03 4.54
C GLY A 149 -1.74 -0.30 4.40
N ALA A 150 -1.08 -0.64 5.51
CA ALA A 150 0.31 -1.09 5.51
C ALA A 150 0.48 -2.38 4.69
N ASP A 151 -0.43 -3.34 4.85
CA ASP A 151 -0.44 -4.60 4.10
C ASP A 151 -0.72 -4.39 2.61
N ALA A 152 -1.57 -3.43 2.25
CA ALA A 152 -1.81 -3.08 0.85
C ALA A 152 -0.54 -2.54 0.17
N LEU A 153 0.19 -1.62 0.82
CA LEU A 153 1.47 -1.13 0.32
C LEU A 153 2.51 -2.26 0.27
N ARG A 154 2.58 -3.08 1.30
CA ARG A 154 3.48 -4.24 1.35
C ARG A 154 3.23 -5.20 0.19
N THR A 155 1.97 -5.54 -0.10
CA THR A 155 1.62 -6.38 -1.24
C THR A 155 2.13 -5.80 -2.57
N PHE A 156 2.02 -4.49 -2.76
CA PHE A 156 2.56 -3.84 -3.95
C PHE A 156 4.09 -3.91 -4.02
N ILE A 157 4.79 -3.66 -2.91
CA ILE A 157 6.25 -3.74 -2.85
C ILE A 157 6.74 -5.18 -3.07
N GLU A 158 6.04 -6.20 -2.54
CA GLU A 158 6.33 -7.60 -2.84
C GLU A 158 6.18 -7.89 -4.34
N ALA A 159 5.12 -7.39 -4.99
CA ALA A 159 4.95 -7.55 -6.44
C ALA A 159 6.09 -6.88 -7.22
N LEU A 160 6.52 -5.69 -6.79
CA LEU A 160 7.65 -4.95 -7.37
C LEU A 160 8.96 -5.75 -7.23
N LYS A 161 9.28 -6.24 -6.03
CA LYS A 161 10.49 -7.02 -5.75
C LYS A 161 10.53 -8.34 -6.52
N LYS A 162 9.38 -8.97 -6.72
CA LYS A 162 9.22 -10.20 -7.50
C LYS A 162 9.22 -9.95 -9.02
N GLY A 163 9.34 -8.70 -9.48
CA GLY A 163 9.34 -8.37 -10.91
C GLY A 163 8.00 -8.62 -11.60
N MET A 164 6.89 -8.60 -10.85
CA MET A 164 5.55 -8.87 -11.41
C MET A 164 4.97 -7.67 -12.16
N LEU A 165 5.53 -6.47 -11.99
CA LEU A 165 5.09 -5.26 -12.65
C LEU A 165 5.56 -5.24 -14.09
N GLU A 166 4.63 -4.94 -15.02
CA GLU A 166 4.95 -4.88 -16.45
C GLU A 166 5.94 -3.74 -16.74
N GLY A 167 6.96 -4.04 -17.55
CA GLY A 167 8.00 -3.07 -17.91
C GLY A 167 9.06 -2.82 -16.83
N THR A 168 9.01 -3.57 -15.72
CA THR A 168 10.05 -3.50 -14.70
C THR A 168 10.94 -4.74 -14.73
N THR A 169 12.25 -4.51 -14.65
CA THR A 169 13.20 -5.59 -14.31
C THR A 169 13.07 -5.87 -12.81
N PRO A 170 13.13 -7.15 -12.38
CA PRO A 170 13.17 -7.47 -10.95
C PRO A 170 14.23 -6.62 -10.26
N MET A 171 13.86 -5.96 -9.18
CA MET A 171 14.82 -5.19 -8.40
C MET A 171 15.75 -6.20 -7.71
N ALA A 172 17.01 -6.22 -8.14
CA ALA A 172 18.03 -6.95 -7.40
C ALA A 172 18.02 -6.48 -5.94
N ARG A 173 18.07 -7.43 -5.00
CA ARG A 173 18.35 -7.10 -3.59
C ARG A 173 19.66 -6.32 -3.60
N GLU A 174 19.63 -5.06 -3.18
CA GLU A 174 20.86 -4.31 -2.97
C GLU A 174 21.65 -5.06 -1.89
N ASN A 175 22.73 -5.70 -2.32
CA ASN A 175 23.71 -6.21 -1.37
C ASN A 175 24.20 -5.01 -0.57
N ARG A 176 24.17 -5.08 0.76
CA ARG A 176 24.61 -4.03 1.69
C ARG A 176 26.07 -3.58 1.50
N GLU A 177 26.78 -4.11 0.50
CA GLU A 177 28.18 -3.83 0.19
C GLU A 177 28.42 -3.01 -1.09
N GLY A 178 27.43 -2.59 -1.83
CA GLY A 178 27.58 -1.97 -3.14
C GLY A 178 27.37 -0.45 -3.16
N ARG A 179 28.41 0.31 -3.40
CA ARG A 179 28.36 1.71 -3.81
C ARG A 179 27.35 1.94 -4.92
N VAL A 180 26.39 2.83 -4.69
CA VAL A 180 25.47 3.32 -5.70
C VAL A 180 26.26 4.07 -6.79
N PRO A 181 26.13 3.72 -8.09
CA PRO A 181 26.66 4.56 -9.15
C PRO A 181 25.96 5.93 -9.11
N ASN A 182 26.73 6.97 -9.30
CA ASN A 182 26.30 8.36 -9.35
C ASN A 182 25.26 8.55 -10.48
N VAL A 183 23.98 8.42 -10.20
CA VAL A 183 22.90 8.76 -11.12
C VAL A 183 22.41 10.15 -10.73
N LEU A 184 22.41 11.04 -11.71
CA LEU A 184 21.99 12.43 -11.66
C LEU A 184 20.83 12.64 -10.68
N ARG A 185 21.10 13.27 -9.56
CA ARG A 185 20.09 13.76 -8.64
C ARG A 185 19.31 14.85 -9.36
N GLY A 186 18.04 14.61 -9.63
CA GLY A 186 17.10 15.69 -9.89
C GLY A 186 17.15 16.70 -8.73
N PRO A 187 16.66 17.93 -8.91
CA PRO A 187 16.76 18.99 -7.92
C PRO A 187 16.23 18.48 -6.56
N SER A 188 17.02 18.69 -5.53
CA SER A 188 16.67 18.34 -4.15
C SER A 188 15.36 19.03 -3.78
N PRO A 189 14.37 18.32 -3.21
CA PRO A 189 13.12 18.93 -2.78
C PRO A 189 13.27 19.73 -1.47
N SER A 190 14.33 20.53 -1.35
CA SER A 190 14.59 21.38 -0.19
C SER A 190 13.66 22.59 -0.06
N SER A 191 12.67 22.74 -0.95
CA SER A 191 11.75 23.89 -0.98
C SER A 191 10.35 23.60 -0.42
N TYR A 192 10.07 22.41 0.08
CA TYR A 192 8.77 22.11 0.66
C TYR A 192 8.82 22.25 2.19
N PRO A 193 7.99 23.10 2.80
CA PRO A 193 7.95 23.22 4.25
C PRO A 193 7.45 21.90 4.87
N ILE A 194 8.35 21.20 5.54
CA ILE A 194 8.03 20.03 6.33
C ILE A 194 7.19 20.50 7.52
N ARG A 195 5.95 20.04 7.65
CA ARG A 195 5.24 20.13 8.92
C ARG A 195 6.04 19.34 9.95
N GLU A 196 6.62 20.06 10.92
CA GLU A 196 7.33 19.47 12.04
C GLU A 196 6.42 18.45 12.74
N LYS A 197 6.87 17.19 12.78
CA LYS A 197 6.51 16.07 13.66
C LYS A 197 6.20 14.73 13.01
N ARG A 198 6.40 14.55 11.71
CA ARG A 198 6.33 13.18 11.16
C ARG A 198 7.66 12.82 10.49
N GLN A 199 8.54 12.15 11.23
CA GLN A 199 9.75 11.55 10.65
C GLN A 199 9.38 10.29 9.86
N TRP A 200 8.96 10.49 8.63
CA TRP A 200 8.73 9.41 7.69
C TRP A 200 10.00 9.16 6.88
N GLY A 201 10.37 7.90 6.69
CA GLY A 201 11.40 7.53 5.71
C GLY A 201 10.95 7.74 4.26
N GLY A 202 9.64 7.89 4.00
CA GLY A 202 9.04 8.28 2.72
C GLY A 202 8.82 9.78 2.61
N ARG A 203 8.59 10.26 1.40
CA ARG A 203 8.38 11.68 1.08
C ARG A 203 6.93 11.92 0.70
N ILE A 204 6.36 13.03 1.17
CA ILE A 204 4.98 13.44 0.87
C ILE A 204 5.01 14.38 -0.32
N LEU A 205 4.17 14.13 -1.34
CA LEU A 205 3.90 15.03 -2.45
C LEU A 205 2.76 15.96 -2.06
N ARG A 206 2.92 17.24 -2.26
CA ARG A 206 1.86 18.25 -2.17
C ARG A 206 1.36 18.61 -3.56
#